data_ac41b8ed30c6db3f2cbfc8760aa1fa3a
#
_entry.id   ac41b8ed30c6db3f2cbfc8760aa1fa3a
#
_cell.length_a   1.000
_cell.length_b   1.000
_cell.length_c   1.000
_cell.angle_alpha   90.00
_cell.angle_beta   90.00
_cell.angle_gamma   90.00
#
_symmetry.space_group_name_H-M   'P 1'
#
loop_
_entity.id
_entity.type
_entity.pdbx_description
1 polymer ?
#
loop_
_entity_poly.entity_id
_entity_poly.type
_entity_poly.pdbx_seq_one_letter_code
_entity_poly.pdbx_strand_id
1 'polypeptide(L)'
;STLLLQAAHALATGSGRRTVLYVSAEESPGQVRLRADRLDALAPGLLLAGETDVAAVLGLVDAHGPDVLILDSIQTVRHSDVPGSAGGVGQVRECAALIVRAAKQRGMAALLVGHVTKDGQLAGPRVLEHLVDVVLDLSGDRHHALRLLRATKNRYGAVGEVGCFEMAGDGLAGVADAGRLFVGQATAGTSGVAVTLALEGRRPLACEVQALVDTSTLTNPRRVASGLDHQRLSLLVAVLQHRVRLPLADQDVYASSVGGVRLAEPAVDLALCLAIASSRREHPVSRDLVALGEVGLAGEVRLVAQTERRLAEAARLGFSGAVVPAAYDGAGHGLDLHRARNLSEALLVGLA
;
A
#
# COMPACT_ATOMS: atom_id res chain seq x y z
N SER A 1 15.49 5.15 -4.23
CA SER A 1 16.74 5.89 -3.91
C SER A 1 16.60 6.78 -2.67
N THR A 2 15.57 7.68 -2.54
CA THR A 2 15.43 8.61 -1.39
C THR A 2 15.39 7.88 -0.04
N LEU A 3 14.49 6.90 0.12
CA LEU A 3 14.38 6.09 1.35
C LEU A 3 15.71 5.41 1.72
N LEU A 4 16.44 4.94 0.71
CA LEU A 4 17.71 4.24 0.94
C LEU A 4 18.84 5.17 1.36
N LEU A 5 18.89 6.40 0.84
CA LEU A 5 19.85 7.41 1.30
C LEU A 5 19.58 7.82 2.75
N GLN A 6 18.31 8.03 3.11
CA GLN A 6 17.92 8.33 4.50
C GLN A 6 18.23 7.15 5.45
N ALA A 7 17.97 5.91 4.99
CA ALA A 7 18.32 4.71 5.76
C ALA A 7 19.85 4.54 5.90
N ALA A 8 20.62 4.78 4.83
CA ALA A 8 22.07 4.73 4.83
C ALA A 8 22.67 5.75 5.81
N HIS A 9 22.15 6.99 5.80
CA HIS A 9 22.55 8.03 6.77
C HIS A 9 22.24 7.60 8.20
N ALA A 10 21.03 7.12 8.47
CA ALA A 10 20.64 6.68 9.81
C ALA A 10 21.50 5.51 10.32
N LEU A 11 21.90 4.57 9.45
CA LEU A 11 22.82 3.49 9.79
C LEU A 11 24.24 4.00 10.06
N ALA A 12 24.71 4.99 9.27
CA ALA A 12 26.06 5.54 9.42
C ALA A 12 26.20 6.46 10.64
N THR A 13 25.13 7.11 11.09
CA THR A 13 25.13 8.06 12.22
C THR A 13 24.58 7.47 13.52
N GLY A 14 23.82 6.39 13.45
CA GLY A 14 23.21 5.73 14.60
C GLY A 14 24.18 5.18 15.63
N SER A 15 23.69 4.69 16.75
CA SER A 15 24.49 4.20 17.88
C SER A 15 25.49 3.09 17.55
N GLY A 16 25.28 2.38 16.43
CA GLY A 16 26.17 1.33 15.93
C GLY A 16 27.24 1.80 14.93
N ARG A 17 27.19 3.05 14.47
CA ARG A 17 28.09 3.66 13.46
C ARG A 17 28.55 2.68 12.38
N ARG A 18 27.64 2.24 11.52
CA ARG A 18 27.93 1.29 10.45
C ARG A 18 28.61 1.97 9.28
N THR A 19 29.57 1.29 8.66
CA THR A 19 30.10 1.70 7.36
C THR A 19 29.14 1.24 6.29
N VAL A 20 28.55 2.19 5.55
CA VAL A 20 27.60 1.92 4.46
C VAL A 20 28.24 2.27 3.13
N LEU A 21 28.32 1.31 2.22
CA LEU A 21 28.73 1.53 0.84
C LEU A 21 27.48 1.60 -0.05
N TYR A 22 27.20 2.80 -0.56
CA TYR A 22 26.14 3.03 -1.53
C TYR A 22 26.73 3.08 -2.93
N VAL A 23 26.44 2.07 -3.75
CA VAL A 23 26.86 1.99 -5.14
C VAL A 23 25.68 2.35 -6.03
N SER A 24 25.82 3.44 -6.77
CA SER A 24 24.88 3.81 -7.82
C SER A 24 25.37 3.30 -9.16
N ALA A 25 24.54 2.50 -9.82
CA ALA A 25 24.81 2.01 -11.17
C ALA A 25 24.01 2.78 -12.24
N GLU A 26 23.19 3.75 -11.86
CA GLU A 26 22.37 4.56 -12.76
C GLU A 26 22.82 6.04 -12.79
N GLU A 27 23.12 6.59 -11.61
CA GLU A 27 23.48 7.99 -11.45
C GLU A 27 24.96 8.14 -11.11
N SER A 28 25.55 9.26 -11.51
CA SER A 28 26.92 9.55 -11.11
C SER A 28 27.03 9.80 -9.60
N PRO A 29 28.19 9.53 -8.97
CA PRO A 29 28.41 9.80 -7.54
C PRO A 29 28.11 11.26 -7.16
N GLY A 30 28.39 12.21 -8.07
CA GLY A 30 28.07 13.62 -7.85
C GLY A 30 26.57 13.90 -7.75
N GLN A 31 25.75 13.26 -8.58
CA GLN A 31 24.29 13.39 -8.53
C GLN A 31 23.72 12.77 -7.25
N VAL A 32 24.21 11.59 -6.86
CA VAL A 32 23.82 10.95 -5.59
C VAL A 32 24.20 11.82 -4.41
N ARG A 33 25.41 12.42 -4.42
CA ARG A 33 25.87 13.33 -3.36
C ARG A 33 24.99 14.58 -3.25
N LEU A 34 24.63 15.23 -4.37
CA LEU A 34 23.73 16.39 -4.37
C LEU A 34 22.35 16.03 -3.79
N ARG A 35 21.86 14.83 -4.09
CA ARG A 35 20.61 14.34 -3.50
C ARG A 35 20.76 14.08 -2.00
N ALA A 36 21.86 13.45 -1.58
CA ALA A 36 22.14 13.18 -0.16
C ALA A 36 22.27 14.49 0.63
N ASP A 37 22.93 15.50 0.05
CA ASP A 37 23.07 16.83 0.66
C ASP A 37 21.70 17.50 0.86
N ARG A 38 20.84 17.48 -0.15
CA ARG A 38 19.46 18.01 -0.05
C ARG A 38 18.62 17.33 1.03
N LEU A 39 18.88 16.05 1.29
CA LEU A 39 18.18 15.23 2.29
C LEU A 39 18.84 15.31 3.68
N ASP A 40 19.87 16.13 3.86
CA ASP A 40 20.73 16.14 5.04
C ASP A 40 21.20 14.71 5.41
N ALA A 41 21.54 13.92 4.39
CA ALA A 41 21.86 12.49 4.51
C ALA A 41 23.35 12.19 4.26
N LEU A 42 24.25 13.17 4.36
CA LEU A 42 25.69 12.96 4.30
C LEU A 42 26.22 12.56 5.69
N ALA A 43 27.12 11.58 5.72
CA ALA A 43 27.79 11.13 6.97
C ALA A 43 29.18 10.58 6.65
N PRO A 44 30.16 10.68 7.56
CA PRO A 44 31.50 10.13 7.36
C PRO A 44 31.53 8.62 7.10
N GLY A 45 30.57 7.87 7.67
CA GLY A 45 30.44 6.42 7.46
C GLY A 45 29.66 6.04 6.19
N LEU A 46 29.16 7.01 5.39
CA LEU A 46 28.48 6.78 4.13
C LEU A 46 29.44 6.99 2.95
N LEU A 47 29.85 5.89 2.32
CA LEU A 47 30.70 5.88 1.13
C LEU A 47 29.82 5.83 -0.11
N LEU A 48 30.08 6.73 -1.07
CA LEU A 48 29.33 6.80 -2.34
C LEU A 48 30.26 6.39 -3.50
N ALA A 49 29.83 5.44 -4.32
CA ALA A 49 30.54 5.02 -5.51
C ALA A 49 29.60 4.93 -6.72
N GLY A 50 30.16 5.06 -7.91
CA GLY A 50 29.46 4.82 -9.18
C GLY A 50 30.13 3.65 -9.88
N GLU A 51 29.41 2.52 -10.05
CA GLU A 51 29.99 1.34 -10.69
C GLU A 51 28.89 0.46 -11.31
N THR A 52 29.19 -0.11 -12.48
CA THR A 52 28.28 -0.98 -13.24
C THR A 52 28.82 -2.39 -13.45
N ASP A 53 30.08 -2.65 -13.10
CA ASP A 53 30.67 -3.99 -13.15
C ASP A 53 30.60 -4.64 -11.76
N VAL A 54 30.00 -5.84 -11.67
CA VAL A 54 29.84 -6.54 -10.39
C VAL A 54 31.19 -6.92 -9.76
N ALA A 55 32.22 -7.20 -10.56
CA ALA A 55 33.54 -7.52 -10.04
C ALA A 55 34.20 -6.30 -9.40
N ALA A 56 34.04 -5.11 -10.01
CA ALA A 56 34.51 -3.86 -9.43
C ALA A 56 33.71 -3.50 -8.16
N VAL A 57 32.39 -3.71 -8.13
CA VAL A 57 31.56 -3.54 -6.90
C VAL A 57 32.11 -4.43 -5.77
N LEU A 58 32.42 -5.70 -6.04
CA LEU A 58 33.00 -6.61 -5.04
C LEU A 58 34.40 -6.17 -4.61
N GLY A 59 35.21 -5.62 -5.53
CA GLY A 59 36.50 -5.02 -5.23
C GLY A 59 36.38 -3.83 -4.26
N LEU A 60 35.37 -2.98 -4.42
CA LEU A 60 35.07 -1.91 -3.44
C LEU A 60 34.63 -2.46 -2.08
N VAL A 61 33.84 -3.53 -2.05
CA VAL A 61 33.49 -4.21 -0.81
C VAL A 61 34.71 -4.76 -0.10
N ASP A 62 35.67 -5.35 -0.83
CA ASP A 62 36.92 -5.87 -0.27
C ASP A 62 37.83 -4.76 0.25
N ALA A 63 37.91 -3.64 -0.46
CA ALA A 63 38.77 -2.51 -0.10
C ALA A 63 38.27 -1.76 1.15
N HIS A 64 36.94 -1.66 1.33
CA HIS A 64 36.35 -0.81 2.37
C HIS A 64 35.72 -1.59 3.54
N GLY A 65 35.46 -2.89 3.39
CA GLY A 65 34.88 -3.73 4.43
C GLY A 65 33.55 -3.20 5.00
N PRO A 66 32.55 -2.81 4.17
CA PRO A 66 31.33 -2.19 4.67
C PRO A 66 30.49 -3.19 5.49
N ASP A 67 29.76 -2.69 6.48
CA ASP A 67 28.73 -3.45 7.20
C ASP A 67 27.48 -3.62 6.33
N VAL A 68 27.20 -2.65 5.46
CA VAL A 68 26.03 -2.62 4.61
C VAL A 68 26.40 -2.19 3.19
N LEU A 69 26.00 -2.96 2.20
CA LEU A 69 26.04 -2.60 0.78
C LEU A 69 24.65 -2.23 0.31
N ILE A 70 24.50 -1.08 -0.35
CA ILE A 70 23.30 -0.69 -1.08
C ILE A 70 23.68 -0.58 -2.55
N LEU A 71 23.01 -1.31 -3.43
CA LEU A 71 23.22 -1.29 -4.89
C LEU A 71 21.96 -0.77 -5.59
N ASP A 72 22.06 0.38 -6.25
CA ASP A 72 20.97 1.09 -6.92
C ASP A 72 21.31 1.37 -8.39
N SER A 73 20.85 0.55 -9.36
CA SER A 73 20.02 -0.64 -9.26
C SER A 73 20.74 -1.89 -9.78
N ILE A 74 20.23 -3.08 -9.42
CA ILE A 74 20.77 -4.36 -9.89
C ILE A 74 20.58 -4.55 -11.41
N GLN A 75 19.61 -3.90 -12.03
CA GLN A 75 19.35 -4.01 -13.47
C GLN A 75 20.43 -3.37 -14.34
N THR A 76 21.16 -2.40 -13.84
CA THR A 76 22.21 -1.70 -14.57
C THR A 76 23.59 -2.31 -14.37
N VAL A 77 23.69 -3.25 -13.42
CA VAL A 77 24.94 -3.97 -13.16
C VAL A 77 25.09 -5.16 -14.11
N ARG A 78 26.34 -5.42 -14.54
CA ARG A 78 26.69 -6.52 -15.43
C ARG A 78 27.88 -7.33 -14.89
N HIS A 79 27.96 -8.55 -15.36
CA HIS A 79 29.12 -9.44 -15.23
C HIS A 79 29.72 -9.67 -16.62
N SER A 80 31.00 -9.42 -16.81
CA SER A 80 31.69 -9.55 -18.11
C SER A 80 31.58 -10.94 -18.74
N ASP A 81 31.64 -12.00 -17.93
CA ASP A 81 31.65 -13.38 -18.38
C ASP A 81 30.26 -14.00 -18.60
N VAL A 82 29.20 -13.24 -18.31
CA VAL A 82 27.82 -13.67 -18.52
C VAL A 82 27.30 -13.05 -19.82
N PRO A 83 26.78 -13.84 -20.78
CA PRO A 83 26.26 -13.31 -22.02
C PRO A 83 24.96 -12.51 -21.78
N GLY A 84 24.75 -11.50 -22.65
CA GLY A 84 23.57 -10.66 -22.63
C GLY A 84 23.84 -9.24 -22.14
N SER A 85 22.85 -8.37 -22.34
CA SER A 85 22.92 -6.97 -21.88
C SER A 85 22.58 -6.84 -20.40
N ALA A 86 23.04 -5.76 -19.78
CA ALA A 86 22.59 -5.37 -18.44
C ALA A 86 21.04 -5.33 -18.38
N GLY A 87 20.46 -5.73 -17.26
CA GLY A 87 19.02 -5.86 -17.10
C GLY A 87 18.39 -7.15 -17.64
N GLY A 88 19.14 -7.94 -18.40
CA GLY A 88 18.70 -9.28 -18.82
C GLY A 88 18.59 -10.25 -17.63
N VAL A 89 17.64 -11.19 -17.68
CA VAL A 89 17.35 -12.15 -16.59
C VAL A 89 18.61 -12.88 -16.09
N GLY A 90 19.44 -13.35 -17.03
CA GLY A 90 20.70 -14.06 -16.72
C GLY A 90 21.68 -13.16 -15.99
N GLN A 91 21.90 -11.96 -16.48
CA GLN A 91 22.79 -10.95 -15.87
C GLN A 91 22.35 -10.57 -14.46
N VAL A 92 21.08 -10.22 -14.29
CA VAL A 92 20.53 -9.81 -12.99
C VAL A 92 20.64 -10.95 -11.97
N ARG A 93 20.36 -12.19 -12.38
CA ARG A 93 20.45 -13.37 -11.51
C ARG A 93 21.89 -13.62 -11.06
N GLU A 94 22.85 -13.64 -11.98
CA GLU A 94 24.24 -13.95 -11.66
C GLU A 94 24.88 -12.83 -10.81
N CYS A 95 24.67 -11.54 -11.18
CA CYS A 95 25.14 -10.43 -10.38
C CYS A 95 24.59 -10.47 -8.95
N ALA A 96 23.28 -10.70 -8.79
CA ALA A 96 22.67 -10.83 -7.48
C ALA A 96 23.21 -12.02 -6.69
N ALA A 97 23.40 -13.19 -7.34
CA ALA A 97 23.95 -14.38 -6.69
C ALA A 97 25.38 -14.16 -6.16
N LEU A 98 26.21 -13.44 -6.92
CA LEU A 98 27.57 -13.09 -6.50
C LEU A 98 27.54 -12.16 -5.27
N ILE A 99 26.72 -11.11 -5.30
CA ILE A 99 26.59 -10.16 -4.18
C ILE A 99 26.03 -10.87 -2.92
N VAL A 100 25.00 -11.70 -3.06
CA VAL A 100 24.43 -12.46 -1.94
C VAL A 100 25.46 -13.41 -1.34
N ARG A 101 26.29 -14.07 -2.17
CA ARG A 101 27.40 -14.94 -1.70
C ARG A 101 28.42 -14.13 -0.93
N ALA A 102 28.86 -12.99 -1.47
CA ALA A 102 29.82 -12.11 -0.83
C ALA A 102 29.28 -11.57 0.51
N ALA A 103 28.02 -11.15 0.56
CA ALA A 103 27.35 -10.69 1.76
C ALA A 103 27.33 -11.76 2.85
N LYS A 104 26.95 -12.99 2.52
CA LYS A 104 26.96 -14.13 3.47
C LYS A 104 28.36 -14.47 3.99
N GLN A 105 29.35 -14.46 3.12
CA GLN A 105 30.74 -14.77 3.51
C GLN A 105 31.34 -13.75 4.47
N ARG A 106 30.93 -12.47 4.34
CA ARG A 106 31.46 -11.37 5.15
C ARG A 106 30.57 -10.95 6.32
N GLY A 107 29.40 -11.56 6.47
CA GLY A 107 28.42 -11.11 7.47
C GLY A 107 27.86 -9.70 7.20
N MET A 108 27.92 -9.25 5.94
CA MET A 108 27.47 -7.95 5.48
C MET A 108 25.98 -8.01 5.09
N ALA A 109 25.22 -6.97 5.41
CA ALA A 109 23.87 -6.81 4.87
C ALA A 109 23.94 -6.23 3.46
N ALA A 110 23.12 -6.75 2.52
CA ALA A 110 23.04 -6.23 1.16
C ALA A 110 21.59 -5.86 0.80
N LEU A 111 21.40 -4.63 0.35
CA LEU A 111 20.14 -4.12 -0.18
C LEU A 111 20.28 -3.94 -1.69
N LEU A 112 19.51 -4.72 -2.46
CA LEU A 112 19.48 -4.65 -3.91
C LEU A 112 18.22 -3.92 -4.35
N VAL A 113 18.37 -2.82 -5.07
CA VAL A 113 17.25 -2.09 -5.64
C VAL A 113 16.86 -2.72 -6.96
N GLY A 114 15.57 -2.97 -7.13
CA GLY A 114 15.00 -3.42 -8.39
C GLY A 114 13.80 -2.54 -8.79
N HIS A 115 13.72 -2.18 -10.07
CA HIS A 115 12.61 -1.41 -10.61
C HIS A 115 11.55 -2.33 -11.22
N VAL A 116 10.27 -2.04 -10.93
CA VAL A 116 9.12 -2.75 -11.52
C VAL A 116 8.70 -2.04 -12.81
N THR A 117 8.56 -2.76 -13.93
CA THR A 117 8.03 -2.18 -15.16
C THR A 117 6.51 -1.97 -15.07
N LYS A 118 5.96 -1.07 -15.91
CA LYS A 118 4.53 -0.72 -15.93
C LYS A 118 3.59 -1.92 -16.10
N ASP A 119 4.06 -3.01 -16.68
CA ASP A 119 3.29 -4.23 -16.95
C ASP A 119 3.41 -5.28 -15.83
N GLY A 120 4.05 -4.94 -14.70
CA GLY A 120 4.26 -5.89 -13.59
C GLY A 120 5.16 -7.07 -13.96
N GLN A 121 5.71 -7.09 -15.16
CA GLN A 121 6.65 -8.08 -15.65
C GLN A 121 8.06 -7.49 -15.69
N LEU A 122 8.77 -7.60 -14.59
CA LEU A 122 10.23 -7.45 -14.68
C LEU A 122 10.84 -8.79 -15.00
N ALA A 123 11.70 -8.77 -16.00
CA ALA A 123 12.82 -9.68 -15.99
C ALA A 123 13.67 -9.34 -14.76
N GLY A 124 13.28 -9.80 -13.58
CA GLY A 124 14.10 -9.52 -12.40
C GLY A 124 13.47 -9.81 -11.03
N PRO A 125 12.43 -9.19 -10.54
CA PRO A 125 12.03 -9.35 -9.14
C PRO A 125 11.69 -10.80 -8.78
N ARG A 126 10.89 -11.51 -9.57
CA ARG A 126 10.54 -12.91 -9.29
C ARG A 126 11.76 -13.84 -9.27
N VAL A 127 12.78 -13.55 -10.08
CA VAL A 127 14.03 -14.31 -10.08
C VAL A 127 14.84 -14.04 -8.82
N LEU A 128 14.82 -12.80 -8.33
CA LEU A 128 15.53 -12.38 -7.13
C LEU A 128 14.83 -12.81 -5.84
N GLU A 129 13.51 -12.93 -5.82
CA GLU A 129 12.74 -13.35 -4.65
C GLU A 129 13.22 -14.66 -4.04
N HIS A 130 13.71 -15.59 -4.86
CA HIS A 130 14.25 -16.88 -4.37
C HIS A 130 15.66 -16.75 -3.80
N LEU A 131 16.43 -15.73 -4.21
CA LEU A 131 17.83 -15.54 -3.80
C LEU A 131 17.96 -14.74 -2.49
N VAL A 132 17.02 -13.82 -2.24
CA VAL A 132 17.06 -12.92 -1.10
C VAL A 132 16.23 -13.40 0.08
N ASP A 133 16.55 -12.94 1.28
CA ASP A 133 15.85 -13.31 2.52
C ASP A 133 14.62 -12.46 2.78
N VAL A 134 14.64 -11.21 2.33
CA VAL A 134 13.55 -10.23 2.50
C VAL A 134 13.27 -9.56 1.16
N VAL A 135 11.99 -9.36 0.85
CA VAL A 135 11.51 -8.57 -0.29
C VAL A 135 10.62 -7.47 0.23
N LEU A 136 11.00 -6.23 -0.05
CA LEU A 136 10.23 -5.03 0.30
C LEU A 136 9.72 -4.38 -0.99
N ASP A 137 8.42 -4.12 -1.05
CA ASP A 137 7.78 -3.38 -2.13
C ASP A 137 7.46 -1.96 -1.67
N LEU A 138 7.98 -0.96 -2.39
CA LEU A 138 7.67 0.44 -2.17
C LEU A 138 6.75 0.92 -3.28
N SER A 139 5.49 1.09 -2.94
CA SER A 139 4.44 1.52 -3.86
C SER A 139 3.88 2.89 -3.46
N GLY A 140 3.27 3.58 -4.43
CA GLY A 140 2.60 4.86 -4.20
C GLY A 140 2.06 5.43 -5.50
N ASP A 141 0.98 6.19 -5.40
CA ASP A 141 0.40 6.91 -6.51
C ASP A 141 1.21 8.17 -6.83
N ARG A 142 1.31 8.53 -8.11
CA ARG A 142 1.98 9.76 -8.56
C ARG A 142 1.24 11.03 -8.15
N HIS A 143 -0.05 10.93 -7.92
CA HIS A 143 -0.93 12.04 -7.53
C HIS A 143 -1.02 12.25 -6.01
N HIS A 144 -0.50 11.32 -5.20
CA HIS A 144 -0.51 11.40 -3.76
C HIS A 144 0.92 11.36 -3.20
N ALA A 145 1.18 12.17 -2.18
CA ALA A 145 2.47 12.21 -1.50
C ALA A 145 2.79 10.91 -0.74
N LEU A 146 1.77 10.06 -0.51
CA LEU A 146 1.90 8.84 0.29
C LEU A 146 2.64 7.74 -0.45
N ARG A 147 3.51 7.05 0.29
CA ARG A 147 4.26 5.86 -0.13
C ARG A 147 4.07 4.75 0.90
N LEU A 148 3.78 3.55 0.43
CA LEU A 148 3.60 2.37 1.28
C LEU A 148 4.76 1.41 1.05
N LEU A 149 5.46 1.05 2.11
CA LEU A 149 6.52 0.05 2.11
C LEU A 149 5.97 -1.25 2.71
N ARG A 150 5.91 -2.31 1.92
CA ARG A 150 5.37 -3.62 2.31
C ARG A 150 6.45 -4.69 2.30
N ALA A 151 6.46 -5.55 3.30
CA ALA A 151 7.23 -6.79 3.25
C ALA A 151 6.39 -7.88 2.58
N THR A 152 6.76 -8.28 1.35
CA THR A 152 6.11 -9.37 0.62
C THR A 152 6.76 -10.73 0.90
N LYS A 153 8.03 -10.73 1.31
CA LYS A 153 8.76 -11.88 1.83
C LYS A 153 9.64 -11.45 3.00
N ASN A 154 9.66 -12.24 4.06
CA ASN A 154 10.53 -12.01 5.21
C ASN A 154 10.84 -13.34 5.91
N ARG A 155 12.08 -13.82 5.80
CA ARG A 155 12.53 -15.05 6.47
C ARG A 155 12.73 -14.88 7.97
N TYR A 156 12.91 -13.64 8.45
CA TYR A 156 13.27 -13.34 9.83
C TYR A 156 12.11 -12.75 10.65
N GLY A 157 10.95 -12.58 10.05
CA GLY A 157 9.81 -11.98 10.73
C GLY A 157 8.50 -12.10 9.97
N ALA A 158 7.49 -11.38 10.44
CA ALA A 158 6.17 -11.38 9.83
C ALA A 158 6.20 -10.70 8.46
N VAL A 159 5.43 -11.25 7.53
CA VAL A 159 5.03 -10.57 6.29
C VAL A 159 3.71 -9.84 6.53
N GLY A 160 3.48 -8.77 5.79
CA GLY A 160 2.25 -7.98 5.88
C GLY A 160 2.32 -6.79 6.85
N GLU A 161 3.49 -6.50 7.42
CA GLU A 161 3.73 -5.19 8.03
C GLU A 161 3.88 -4.13 6.94
N VAL A 162 3.30 -2.93 7.19
CA VAL A 162 3.27 -1.82 6.23
C VAL A 162 3.78 -0.55 6.89
N GLY A 163 4.86 0.00 6.35
CA GLY A 163 5.34 1.34 6.66
C GLY A 163 4.65 2.37 5.75
N CYS A 164 4.14 3.44 6.34
CA CYS A 164 3.54 4.54 5.62
C CYS A 164 4.47 5.75 5.67
N PHE A 165 4.74 6.35 4.51
CA PHE A 165 5.61 7.51 4.37
C PHE A 165 4.93 8.56 3.52
N GLU A 166 5.18 9.82 3.83
CA GLU A 166 4.78 10.96 3.01
C GLU A 166 6.01 11.56 2.34
N MET A 167 5.88 11.92 1.06
CA MET A 167 6.95 12.61 0.34
C MET A 167 6.89 14.10 0.67
N ALA A 168 7.88 14.57 1.40
CA ALA A 168 8.09 15.97 1.73
C ALA A 168 9.26 16.58 0.93
N GLY A 169 9.50 17.88 1.07
CA GLY A 169 10.60 18.57 0.38
C GLY A 169 12.00 18.08 0.80
N ASP A 170 12.12 17.64 2.02
CA ASP A 170 13.33 17.10 2.67
C ASP A 170 13.44 15.56 2.64
N GLY A 171 12.51 14.89 1.95
CA GLY A 171 12.57 13.44 1.77
C GLY A 171 11.29 12.71 2.13
N LEU A 172 11.42 11.46 2.58
CA LEU A 172 10.32 10.64 3.06
C LEU A 172 10.20 10.77 4.58
N ALA A 173 9.07 11.28 5.04
CA ALA A 173 8.71 11.33 6.45
C ALA A 173 7.82 10.14 6.82
N GLY A 174 8.13 9.44 7.92
CA GLY A 174 7.30 8.36 8.42
C GLY A 174 5.97 8.88 8.97
N VAL A 175 4.86 8.31 8.51
CA VAL A 175 3.52 8.67 8.99
C VAL A 175 3.12 7.70 10.10
N ALA A 176 3.18 8.18 11.33
CA ALA A 176 2.85 7.37 12.51
C ALA A 176 1.37 6.99 12.54
N ASP A 177 0.49 7.91 12.16
CA ASP A 177 -0.96 7.73 12.14
C ASP A 177 -1.54 7.73 10.72
N ALA A 178 -1.16 6.71 9.94
CA ALA A 178 -1.70 6.50 8.61
C ALA A 178 -3.21 6.18 8.61
N GLY A 179 -3.77 5.85 9.76
CA GLY A 179 -5.17 5.43 9.88
C GLY A 179 -6.18 6.51 9.47
N ARG A 180 -5.84 7.81 9.58
CA ARG A 180 -6.72 8.92 9.17
C ARG A 180 -6.39 9.54 7.81
N LEU A 181 -5.30 9.13 7.17
CA LEU A 181 -4.86 9.74 5.91
C LEU A 181 -5.86 9.56 4.75
N PHE A 182 -6.64 8.49 4.80
CA PHE A 182 -7.60 8.14 3.75
C PHE A 182 -9.05 8.43 4.16
N VAL A 183 -9.23 9.13 5.27
CA VAL A 183 -10.51 9.72 5.66
C VAL A 183 -10.49 11.17 5.22
N GLY A 184 -11.24 11.47 4.19
CA GLY A 184 -11.28 12.79 3.57
C GLY A 184 -11.80 13.87 4.52
N GLN A 185 -11.54 15.12 4.17
CA GLN A 185 -12.13 16.29 4.82
C GLN A 185 -13.52 16.62 4.23
N ALA A 186 -14.29 15.60 3.78
CA ALA A 186 -15.62 15.83 3.27
C ALA A 186 -16.43 16.66 4.30
N THR A 187 -17.18 17.64 3.84
CA THR A 187 -17.97 18.52 4.72
C THR A 187 -19.00 17.68 5.50
N ALA A 188 -19.19 17.97 6.78
CA ALA A 188 -20.22 17.29 7.57
C ALA A 188 -21.57 17.37 6.87
N GLY A 189 -22.29 16.24 6.79
CA GLY A 189 -23.59 16.17 6.13
C GLY A 189 -23.54 15.96 4.60
N THR A 190 -22.36 15.63 4.02
CA THR A 190 -22.30 15.27 2.60
C THR A 190 -22.82 13.84 2.41
N SER A 191 -23.82 13.66 1.55
CA SER A 191 -24.30 12.34 1.13
C SER A 191 -23.31 11.64 0.20
N GLY A 192 -23.41 10.32 0.10
CA GLY A 192 -22.54 9.54 -0.78
C GLY A 192 -21.16 9.19 -0.20
N VAL A 193 -20.96 9.37 1.09
CA VAL A 193 -19.68 9.11 1.77
C VAL A 193 -19.88 8.09 2.89
N ALA A 194 -19.02 7.07 2.96
CA ALA A 194 -18.98 6.10 4.04
C ALA A 194 -17.54 5.71 4.36
N VAL A 195 -17.26 5.31 5.62
CA VAL A 195 -15.93 4.91 6.05
C VAL A 195 -15.90 3.40 6.32
N THR A 196 -14.81 2.77 5.92
CA THR A 196 -14.50 1.37 6.21
C THR A 196 -13.06 1.24 6.72
N LEU A 197 -12.71 0.07 7.28
CA LEU A 197 -11.33 -0.30 7.57
C LEU A 197 -10.89 -1.37 6.58
N ALA A 198 -9.97 -1.00 5.68
CA ALA A 198 -9.34 -1.94 4.75
C ALA A 198 -8.02 -2.47 5.31
N LEU A 199 -7.65 -3.70 4.96
CA LEU A 199 -6.37 -4.26 5.36
C LEU A 199 -5.31 -4.02 4.29
N GLU A 200 -4.24 -3.37 4.68
CA GLU A 200 -2.99 -3.38 3.95
C GLU A 200 -2.02 -4.33 4.66
N GLY A 201 -1.89 -5.52 4.11
CA GLY A 201 -1.20 -6.61 4.77
C GLY A 201 -1.90 -6.99 6.08
N ARG A 202 -1.29 -6.66 7.23
CA ARG A 202 -1.89 -6.89 8.56
C ARG A 202 -2.36 -5.61 9.25
N ARG A 203 -2.13 -4.45 8.65
CA ARG A 203 -2.50 -3.14 9.23
C ARG A 203 -3.86 -2.71 8.72
N PRO A 204 -4.86 -2.50 9.61
CA PRO A 204 -6.11 -1.86 9.23
C PRO A 204 -5.86 -0.37 8.95
N LEU A 205 -6.44 0.15 7.88
CA LEU A 205 -6.43 1.56 7.52
C LEU A 205 -7.87 2.02 7.34
N ALA A 206 -8.26 3.10 7.98
CA ALA A 206 -9.54 3.71 7.72
C ALA A 206 -9.52 4.35 6.34
N CYS A 207 -10.48 3.97 5.52
CA CYS A 207 -10.59 4.42 4.14
C CYS A 207 -11.99 4.95 3.88
N GLU A 208 -12.06 6.13 3.30
CA GLU A 208 -13.31 6.71 2.84
C GLU A 208 -13.65 6.19 1.45
N VAL A 209 -14.88 5.74 1.30
CA VAL A 209 -15.49 5.36 0.03
C VAL A 209 -16.53 6.42 -0.33
N GLN A 210 -16.43 6.94 -1.53
CA GLN A 210 -17.35 7.94 -2.06
C GLN A 210 -18.15 7.36 -3.22
N ALA A 211 -19.44 7.66 -3.30
CA ALA A 211 -20.29 7.33 -4.42
C ALA A 211 -21.12 8.54 -4.86
N LEU A 212 -21.27 8.69 -6.16
CA LEU A 212 -22.19 9.64 -6.79
C LEU A 212 -23.16 8.87 -7.65
N VAL A 213 -24.44 9.11 -7.41
CA VAL A 213 -25.53 8.53 -8.19
C VAL A 213 -26.29 9.66 -8.86
N ASP A 214 -26.40 9.60 -10.18
CA ASP A 214 -27.10 10.63 -10.98
C ASP A 214 -27.95 9.97 -12.08
N THR A 215 -28.94 10.70 -12.54
CA THR A 215 -29.83 10.20 -13.61
C THR A 215 -29.05 10.06 -14.91
N SER A 216 -29.10 8.86 -15.48
CA SER A 216 -28.43 8.58 -16.76
C SER A 216 -29.22 9.10 -17.94
N THR A 217 -28.52 9.74 -18.87
CA THR A 217 -29.05 10.10 -20.19
C THR A 217 -28.82 8.99 -21.24
N LEU A 218 -28.17 7.89 -20.84
CA LEU A 218 -27.76 6.80 -21.71
C LEU A 218 -28.72 5.62 -21.56
N THR A 219 -28.95 4.89 -22.66
CA THR A 219 -29.70 3.62 -22.65
C THR A 219 -29.06 2.59 -21.70
N ASN A 220 -27.74 2.58 -21.63
CA ASN A 220 -27.00 1.74 -20.71
C ASN A 220 -26.28 2.64 -19.66
N PRO A 221 -26.80 2.75 -18.45
CA PRO A 221 -26.19 3.57 -17.41
C PRO A 221 -24.76 3.16 -17.06
N ARG A 222 -23.92 4.13 -16.78
CA ARG A 222 -22.50 3.94 -16.49
C ARG A 222 -22.30 3.39 -15.09
N ARG A 223 -21.31 2.51 -14.96
CA ARG A 223 -20.77 2.05 -13.69
C ARG A 223 -19.27 2.32 -13.71
N VAL A 224 -18.78 3.26 -12.92
CA VAL A 224 -17.38 3.70 -12.93
C VAL A 224 -16.79 3.50 -11.55
N ALA A 225 -15.66 2.82 -11.48
CA ALA A 225 -14.94 2.57 -10.24
C ALA A 225 -13.49 3.13 -10.34
N SER A 226 -13.06 3.87 -9.33
CA SER A 226 -11.69 4.35 -9.16
C SER A 226 -11.15 3.88 -7.81
N GLY A 227 -10.05 3.12 -7.82
CA GLY A 227 -9.52 2.49 -6.60
C GLY A 227 -10.36 1.33 -6.05
N LEU A 228 -11.46 0.96 -6.71
CA LEU A 228 -12.39 -0.12 -6.36
C LEU A 228 -12.49 -1.12 -7.53
N ASP A 229 -12.95 -2.34 -7.25
CA ASP A 229 -13.18 -3.33 -8.29
C ASP A 229 -14.47 -3.03 -9.07
N HIS A 230 -14.36 -2.88 -10.40
CA HIS A 230 -15.50 -2.54 -11.26
C HIS A 230 -16.56 -3.64 -11.33
N GLN A 231 -16.16 -4.91 -11.35
CA GLN A 231 -17.10 -6.03 -11.40
C GLN A 231 -17.86 -6.11 -10.08
N ARG A 232 -17.15 -5.89 -8.96
CA ARG A 232 -17.76 -5.87 -7.63
C ARG A 232 -18.76 -4.73 -7.49
N LEU A 233 -18.44 -3.52 -7.95
CA LEU A 233 -19.39 -2.40 -8.01
C LEU A 233 -20.69 -2.79 -8.76
N SER A 234 -20.55 -3.40 -9.93
CA SER A 234 -21.70 -3.81 -10.74
C SER A 234 -22.60 -4.84 -10.03
N LEU A 235 -22.00 -5.80 -9.33
CA LEU A 235 -22.71 -6.78 -8.51
C LEU A 235 -23.46 -6.13 -7.35
N LEU A 236 -22.82 -5.21 -6.63
CA LEU A 236 -23.43 -4.53 -5.47
C LEU A 236 -24.57 -3.60 -5.89
N VAL A 237 -24.46 -2.93 -7.04
CA VAL A 237 -25.57 -2.15 -7.63
C VAL A 237 -26.76 -3.06 -7.91
N ALA A 238 -26.55 -4.25 -8.50
CA ALA A 238 -27.62 -5.21 -8.75
C ALA A 238 -28.28 -5.70 -7.43
N VAL A 239 -27.47 -5.97 -6.38
CA VAL A 239 -27.99 -6.36 -5.05
C VAL A 239 -28.83 -5.24 -4.45
N LEU A 240 -28.34 -4.00 -4.44
CA LEU A 240 -29.08 -2.83 -3.96
C LEU A 240 -30.40 -2.66 -4.68
N GLN A 241 -30.42 -2.82 -6.00
CA GLN A 241 -31.63 -2.70 -6.81
C GLN A 241 -32.64 -3.80 -6.50
N HIS A 242 -32.21 -5.07 -6.42
CA HIS A 242 -33.14 -6.19 -6.30
C HIS A 242 -33.51 -6.53 -4.86
N ARG A 243 -32.58 -6.44 -3.90
CA ARG A 243 -32.82 -6.86 -2.52
C ARG A 243 -33.32 -5.73 -1.62
N VAL A 244 -32.87 -4.49 -1.87
CA VAL A 244 -33.26 -3.32 -1.12
C VAL A 244 -34.27 -2.45 -1.86
N ARG A 245 -34.52 -2.75 -3.13
CA ARG A 245 -35.42 -2.01 -4.04
C ARG A 245 -35.01 -0.54 -4.21
N LEU A 246 -33.69 -0.28 -4.16
CA LEU A 246 -33.14 1.03 -4.47
C LEU A 246 -33.23 1.27 -5.99
N PRO A 247 -33.89 2.35 -6.47
CA PRO A 247 -34.06 2.59 -7.91
C PRO A 247 -32.76 3.07 -8.55
N LEU A 248 -32.02 2.15 -9.15
CA LEU A 248 -30.71 2.38 -9.80
C LEU A 248 -30.68 1.98 -11.29
N ALA A 249 -31.80 1.52 -11.84
CA ALA A 249 -31.85 0.99 -13.21
C ALA A 249 -31.48 2.04 -14.25
N ASP A 250 -31.91 3.27 -14.05
CA ASP A 250 -31.71 4.44 -14.91
C ASP A 250 -30.68 5.44 -14.34
N GLN A 251 -29.86 5.00 -13.42
CA GLN A 251 -28.88 5.88 -12.75
C GLN A 251 -27.46 5.52 -13.16
N ASP A 252 -26.64 6.52 -13.46
CA ASP A 252 -25.18 6.39 -13.49
C ASP A 252 -24.65 6.27 -12.06
N VAL A 253 -23.70 5.38 -11.83
CA VAL A 253 -23.06 5.18 -10.51
C VAL A 253 -21.55 5.31 -10.66
N TYR A 254 -21.00 6.29 -9.98
CA TYR A 254 -19.58 6.54 -9.88
C TYR A 254 -19.16 6.24 -8.45
N ALA A 255 -18.08 5.46 -8.27
CA ALA A 255 -17.55 5.14 -6.95
C ALA A 255 -16.04 5.30 -6.91
N SER A 256 -15.51 5.83 -5.81
CA SER A 256 -14.09 6.08 -5.65
C SER A 256 -13.65 5.83 -4.22
N SER A 257 -12.41 5.34 -4.06
CA SER A 257 -11.70 5.39 -2.79
C SER A 257 -10.93 6.71 -2.68
N VAL A 258 -10.90 7.30 -1.49
CA VAL A 258 -10.12 8.52 -1.23
C VAL A 258 -8.64 8.15 -1.04
N GLY A 259 -7.75 9.05 -1.49
CA GLY A 259 -6.30 8.87 -1.32
C GLY A 259 -5.65 7.88 -2.29
N GLY A 260 -6.36 7.43 -3.36
CA GLY A 260 -5.80 6.52 -4.37
C GLY A 260 -5.51 5.11 -3.87
N VAL A 261 -6.03 4.73 -2.71
CA VAL A 261 -5.88 3.37 -2.15
C VAL A 261 -6.70 2.40 -2.97
N ARG A 262 -6.09 1.29 -3.37
CA ARG A 262 -6.83 0.22 -4.05
C ARG A 262 -7.53 -0.66 -3.03
N LEU A 263 -8.85 -0.54 -2.95
CA LEU A 263 -9.72 -1.32 -2.08
C LEU A 263 -10.30 -2.50 -2.87
N ALA A 264 -9.63 -3.65 -2.85
CA ALA A 264 -10.02 -4.85 -3.60
C ALA A 264 -10.63 -5.95 -2.72
N GLU A 265 -10.72 -5.73 -1.42
CA GLU A 265 -11.23 -6.75 -0.49
C GLU A 265 -12.74 -6.65 -0.25
N PRO A 266 -13.44 -7.79 -0.02
CA PRO A 266 -14.88 -7.81 0.20
C PRO A 266 -15.35 -7.04 1.44
N ALA A 267 -14.46 -6.77 2.41
CA ALA A 267 -14.78 -6.01 3.61
C ALA A 267 -15.31 -4.59 3.33
N VAL A 268 -15.03 -4.05 2.14
CA VAL A 268 -15.44 -2.72 1.70
C VAL A 268 -16.88 -2.68 1.18
N ASP A 269 -17.47 -3.82 0.85
CA ASP A 269 -18.78 -3.91 0.18
C ASP A 269 -19.88 -3.17 0.92
N LEU A 270 -19.93 -3.36 2.25
CA LEU A 270 -20.99 -2.74 3.06
C LEU A 270 -20.89 -1.21 3.05
N ALA A 271 -19.68 -0.67 3.18
CA ALA A 271 -19.44 0.78 3.10
C ALA A 271 -19.78 1.32 1.69
N LEU A 272 -19.43 0.59 0.64
CA LEU A 272 -19.76 0.97 -0.73
C LEU A 272 -21.28 0.98 -0.95
N CYS A 273 -22.01 -0.01 -0.44
CA CYS A 273 -23.47 -0.03 -0.48
C CYS A 273 -24.10 1.13 0.29
N LEU A 274 -23.58 1.46 1.47
CA LEU A 274 -24.01 2.62 2.26
C LEU A 274 -23.76 3.93 1.49
N ALA A 275 -22.57 4.11 0.91
CA ALA A 275 -22.26 5.30 0.11
C ALA A 275 -23.19 5.46 -1.08
N ILE A 276 -23.44 4.38 -1.85
CA ILE A 276 -24.38 4.40 -2.99
C ILE A 276 -25.80 4.76 -2.54
N ALA A 277 -26.27 4.11 -1.47
CA ALA A 277 -27.62 4.36 -0.95
C ALA A 277 -27.76 5.77 -0.36
N SER A 278 -26.73 6.25 0.32
CA SER A 278 -26.62 7.61 0.83
C SER A 278 -26.72 8.65 -0.28
N SER A 279 -25.93 8.48 -1.35
CA SER A 279 -25.98 9.36 -2.52
C SER A 279 -27.36 9.35 -3.18
N ARG A 280 -27.94 8.16 -3.40
CA ARG A 280 -29.26 8.03 -4.09
C ARG A 280 -30.42 8.60 -3.27
N ARG A 281 -30.34 8.54 -1.94
CA ARG A 281 -31.37 9.06 -1.03
C ARG A 281 -31.09 10.47 -0.56
N GLU A 282 -29.96 11.06 -0.94
CA GLU A 282 -29.49 12.37 -0.47
C GLU A 282 -29.44 12.45 1.07
N HIS A 283 -29.14 11.32 1.71
CA HIS A 283 -29.09 11.21 3.16
C HIS A 283 -27.68 10.78 3.62
N PRO A 284 -26.97 11.60 4.40
CA PRO A 284 -25.58 11.32 4.77
C PRO A 284 -25.47 10.13 5.73
N VAL A 285 -24.40 9.37 5.62
CA VAL A 285 -23.97 8.40 6.63
C VAL A 285 -23.28 9.15 7.76
N SER A 286 -23.49 8.73 9.02
CA SER A 286 -22.75 9.31 10.15
C SER A 286 -21.24 9.16 9.98
N ARG A 287 -20.48 10.22 10.23
CA ARG A 287 -19.02 10.25 10.11
C ARG A 287 -18.30 9.45 11.18
N ASP A 288 -18.97 9.26 12.32
CA ASP A 288 -18.41 8.51 13.45
C ASP A 288 -18.74 7.02 13.34
N LEU A 289 -19.33 6.60 12.21
CA LEU A 289 -19.73 5.24 11.92
C LEU A 289 -18.82 4.61 10.87
N VAL A 290 -18.28 3.44 11.14
CA VAL A 290 -17.59 2.60 10.17
C VAL A 290 -18.45 1.43 9.74
N ALA A 291 -18.29 0.96 8.52
CA ALA A 291 -19.03 -0.19 8.01
C ALA A 291 -18.09 -1.29 7.53
N LEU A 292 -18.30 -2.51 8.02
CA LEU A 292 -17.47 -3.68 7.75
C LEU A 292 -18.36 -4.88 7.40
N GLY A 293 -18.16 -5.46 6.22
CA GLY A 293 -18.87 -6.67 5.84
C GLY A 293 -18.81 -6.95 4.36
N GLU A 294 -18.79 -8.22 3.99
CA GLU A 294 -19.01 -8.67 2.63
C GLU A 294 -20.52 -8.74 2.37
N VAL A 295 -20.95 -8.30 1.21
CA VAL A 295 -22.36 -8.37 0.79
C VAL A 295 -22.53 -9.48 -0.24
N GLY A 296 -23.32 -10.50 0.11
CA GLY A 296 -23.67 -11.59 -0.81
C GLY A 296 -24.79 -11.24 -1.78
N LEU A 297 -24.98 -12.05 -2.83
CA LEU A 297 -26.01 -11.83 -3.86
C LEU A 297 -27.44 -11.96 -3.35
N ALA A 298 -27.65 -12.66 -2.24
CA ALA A 298 -28.96 -12.71 -1.57
C ALA A 298 -29.23 -11.50 -0.66
N GLY A 299 -28.25 -10.57 -0.53
CA GLY A 299 -28.32 -9.38 0.31
C GLY A 299 -27.89 -9.61 1.75
N GLU A 300 -27.37 -10.79 2.08
CA GLU A 300 -26.81 -11.11 3.39
C GLU A 300 -25.50 -10.36 3.64
N VAL A 301 -25.24 -10.02 4.89
CA VAL A 301 -23.98 -9.41 5.33
C VAL A 301 -23.13 -10.47 6.03
N ARG A 302 -21.96 -10.75 5.47
CA ARG A 302 -21.04 -11.83 5.89
C ARG A 302 -19.84 -11.31 6.64
N LEU A 303 -19.30 -12.16 7.52
CA LEU A 303 -18.06 -11.90 8.24
C LEU A 303 -16.88 -11.72 7.28
N VAL A 304 -15.98 -10.83 7.65
CA VAL A 304 -14.73 -10.56 6.95
C VAL A 304 -13.52 -10.86 7.84
N ALA A 305 -12.38 -11.09 7.21
CA ALA A 305 -11.15 -11.41 7.94
C ALA A 305 -10.75 -10.29 8.91
N GLN A 306 -10.29 -10.69 10.10
CA GLN A 306 -9.74 -9.79 11.12
C GLN A 306 -10.71 -8.66 11.56
N THR A 307 -12.01 -8.91 11.62
CA THR A 307 -13.02 -7.91 12.03
C THR A 307 -12.68 -7.28 13.37
N GLU A 308 -12.28 -8.06 14.36
CA GLU A 308 -11.90 -7.56 15.69
C GLU A 308 -10.75 -6.55 15.62
N ARG A 309 -9.70 -6.85 14.84
CA ARG A 309 -8.54 -5.96 14.67
C ARG A 309 -8.93 -4.66 13.96
N ARG A 310 -9.86 -4.73 13.02
CA ARG A 310 -10.40 -3.54 12.34
C ARG A 310 -11.19 -2.67 13.31
N LEU A 311 -12.02 -3.27 14.16
CA LEU A 311 -12.79 -2.55 15.18
C LEU A 311 -11.89 -1.91 16.25
N ALA A 312 -10.86 -2.62 16.70
CA ALA A 312 -9.87 -2.06 17.62
C ALA A 312 -9.19 -0.81 17.03
N GLU A 313 -8.85 -0.85 15.74
CA GLU A 313 -8.28 0.31 15.04
C GLU A 313 -9.31 1.44 14.86
N ALA A 314 -10.57 1.13 14.53
CA ALA A 314 -11.64 2.12 14.45
C ALA A 314 -11.82 2.86 15.79
N ALA A 315 -11.84 2.13 16.91
CA ALA A 315 -11.91 2.71 18.24
C ALA A 315 -10.70 3.59 18.56
N ARG A 316 -9.48 3.13 18.22
CA ARG A 316 -8.26 3.91 18.37
C ARG A 316 -8.28 5.23 17.58
N LEU A 317 -8.90 5.22 16.42
CA LEU A 317 -9.06 6.39 15.54
C LEU A 317 -10.20 7.32 16.00
N GLY A 318 -10.96 6.95 17.06
CA GLY A 318 -12.00 7.79 17.66
C GLY A 318 -13.36 7.70 16.97
N PHE A 319 -13.63 6.65 16.19
CA PHE A 319 -14.99 6.34 15.76
C PHE A 319 -15.82 5.91 16.97
N SER A 320 -17.14 6.16 16.94
CA SER A 320 -18.06 5.84 18.02
C SER A 320 -18.92 4.61 17.74
N GLY A 321 -19.15 4.28 16.46
CA GLY A 321 -20.02 3.18 16.07
C GLY A 321 -19.49 2.37 14.90
N ALA A 322 -19.99 1.14 14.76
CA ALA A 322 -19.68 0.26 13.65
C ALA A 322 -20.90 -0.56 13.20
N VAL A 323 -21.16 -0.61 11.90
CA VAL A 323 -22.09 -1.59 11.30
C VAL A 323 -21.28 -2.82 10.93
N VAL A 324 -21.65 -3.96 11.52
CA VAL A 324 -20.97 -5.23 11.38
C VAL A 324 -21.95 -6.36 11.04
N PRO A 325 -21.47 -7.49 10.46
CA PRO A 325 -22.32 -8.66 10.27
C PRO A 325 -22.93 -9.16 11.57
N ALA A 326 -24.19 -9.61 11.57
CA ALA A 326 -24.86 -10.15 12.76
C ALA A 326 -24.16 -11.38 13.34
N ALA A 327 -23.40 -12.11 12.50
CA ALA A 327 -22.61 -13.26 12.92
C ALA A 327 -21.33 -12.88 13.70
N TYR A 328 -21.00 -11.58 13.83
CA TYR A 328 -19.87 -11.15 14.64
C TYR A 328 -20.27 -11.12 16.13
N ASP A 329 -19.62 -11.96 16.92
CA ASP A 329 -19.82 -12.11 18.37
C ASP A 329 -18.66 -11.58 19.24
N GLY A 330 -17.60 -11.03 18.58
CA GLY A 330 -16.42 -10.52 19.27
C GLY A 330 -16.60 -9.17 19.97
N ALA A 331 -15.49 -8.65 20.49
CA ALA A 331 -15.44 -7.41 21.25
C ALA A 331 -15.69 -6.18 20.37
N GLY A 332 -16.39 -5.18 20.94
CA GLY A 332 -16.66 -3.90 20.28
C GLY A 332 -15.59 -2.83 20.50
N HIS A 333 -14.62 -3.06 21.40
CA HIS A 333 -13.53 -2.13 21.73
C HIS A 333 -14.00 -0.71 22.12
N GLY A 334 -15.21 -0.58 22.67
CA GLY A 334 -15.82 0.72 23.01
C GLY A 334 -16.68 1.33 21.92
N LEU A 335 -16.79 0.70 20.75
CA LEU A 335 -17.72 1.09 19.70
C LEU A 335 -19.14 0.57 19.98
N ASP A 336 -20.14 1.35 19.60
CA ASP A 336 -21.53 0.86 19.51
C ASP A 336 -21.68 -0.02 18.28
N LEU A 337 -21.91 -1.33 18.48
CA LEU A 337 -21.99 -2.32 17.42
C LEU A 337 -23.41 -2.52 16.91
N HIS A 338 -23.67 -2.06 15.71
CA HIS A 338 -24.91 -2.30 14.98
C HIS A 338 -24.78 -3.58 14.13
N ARG A 339 -25.35 -4.67 14.62
CA ARG A 339 -25.28 -5.98 13.97
C ARG A 339 -26.36 -6.11 12.90
N ALA A 340 -25.96 -6.29 11.63
CA ALA A 340 -26.88 -6.43 10.51
C ALA A 340 -26.80 -7.85 9.89
N ARG A 341 -27.94 -8.51 9.71
CA ARG A 341 -28.04 -9.80 9.02
C ARG A 341 -28.03 -9.63 7.49
N ASN A 342 -28.56 -8.51 7.05
CA ASN A 342 -28.76 -8.22 5.64
C ASN A 342 -28.59 -6.73 5.35
N LEU A 343 -28.48 -6.41 4.08
CA LEU A 343 -28.23 -5.05 3.60
C LEU A 343 -29.35 -4.06 3.97
N SER A 344 -30.61 -4.52 4.07
CA SER A 344 -31.73 -3.65 4.47
C SER A 344 -31.59 -3.19 5.92
N GLU A 345 -31.22 -4.08 6.83
CA GLU A 345 -30.93 -3.75 8.23
C GLU A 345 -29.73 -2.78 8.36
N ALA A 346 -28.67 -3.03 7.60
CA ALA A 346 -27.50 -2.17 7.59
C ALA A 346 -27.79 -0.75 7.11
N LEU A 347 -28.63 -0.61 6.09
CA LEU A 347 -29.04 0.69 5.55
C LEU A 347 -29.96 1.46 6.49
N LEU A 348 -30.78 0.79 7.30
CA LEU A 348 -31.62 1.44 8.31
C LEU A 348 -30.76 2.11 9.40
N VAL A 349 -29.67 1.47 9.79
CA VAL A 349 -28.73 2.02 10.78
C VAL A 349 -27.81 3.06 10.17
N GLY A 350 -27.25 2.78 9.02
CA GLY A 350 -26.25 3.65 8.41
C GLY A 350 -26.80 4.96 7.87
N LEU A 351 -28.11 5.02 7.63
CA LEU A 351 -28.81 6.20 7.10
C LEU A 351 -29.87 6.72 8.10
N ALA A 352 -29.70 6.47 9.40
CA ALA A 352 -30.61 6.90 10.47
C ALA A 352 -30.37 8.36 10.89
#